data_691f0f7fa9bff151b92cc82deb4104d7
#
_entry.id   691f0f7fa9bff151b92cc82deb4104d7
#
_cell.length_a   1.000
_cell.length_b   1.000
_cell.length_c   1.000
_cell.angle_alpha   90.00
_cell.angle_beta   90.00
_cell.angle_gamma   90.00
#
_symmetry.space_group_name_H-M   'P 1'
#
loop_
_entity.id
_entity.type
_entity.pdbx_description
1 polymer ?
#
loop_
_entity_poly.entity_id
_entity_poly.type
_entity_poly.pdbx_seq_one_letter_code
_entity_poly.pdbx_strand_id
1 'polypeptide(L)'
;MQDYRKLNVWVKAHAFAVGVHQVCEGMPRRSGAALAPQLRKAALSISANIVEGTAKASQPELRRFLVIALGSAAEAEYHLLVARDTNLLDPRTFVKLAEQAVEIRRMLTGLIKRVTISIDENTVARRPSVPNQPPTNSPRTPHWPATNPKLENFN
;
A
#
# COMPACT_ATOMS: atom_id res chain seq x y z
N MET A 1 -7.02 2.82 -19.41
CA MET A 1 -6.43 1.63 -18.78
C MET A 1 -4.94 1.62 -19.08
N GLN A 2 -4.10 1.63 -18.06
CA GLN A 2 -2.65 1.65 -18.23
C GLN A 2 -2.14 0.21 -18.43
N ASP A 3 -1.33 -0.03 -19.47
CA ASP A 3 -0.73 -1.35 -19.67
C ASP A 3 0.33 -1.63 -18.60
N TYR A 4 0.01 -2.55 -17.69
CA TYR A 4 0.88 -2.93 -16.57
C TYR A 4 2.24 -3.47 -17.03
N ARG A 5 2.33 -4.05 -18.21
CA ARG A 5 3.57 -4.59 -18.79
C ARG A 5 4.64 -3.51 -19.04
N LYS A 6 4.20 -2.24 -19.18
CA LYS A 6 5.08 -1.08 -19.34
C LYS A 6 5.58 -0.53 -17.99
N LEU A 7 5.08 -1.04 -16.87
CA LEU A 7 5.53 -0.63 -15.54
C LEU A 7 6.77 -1.43 -15.12
N ASN A 8 7.91 -0.76 -15.01
CA ASN A 8 9.16 -1.39 -14.57
C ASN A 8 9.01 -2.13 -13.23
N VAL A 9 8.21 -1.60 -12.32
CA VAL A 9 7.94 -2.26 -11.02
C VAL A 9 7.22 -3.60 -11.20
N TRP A 10 6.31 -3.70 -12.17
CA TRP A 10 5.64 -4.96 -12.48
C TRP A 10 6.63 -5.98 -13.08
N VAL A 11 7.46 -5.54 -14.03
CA VAL A 11 8.48 -6.42 -14.65
C VAL A 11 9.39 -7.04 -13.57
N LYS A 12 9.85 -6.22 -12.62
CA LYS A 12 10.69 -6.70 -11.52
C LYS A 12 9.92 -7.58 -10.53
N ALA A 13 8.68 -7.25 -10.21
CA ALA A 13 7.84 -8.06 -9.33
C ALA A 13 7.51 -9.43 -9.96
N HIS A 14 7.27 -9.47 -11.27
CA HIS A 14 7.06 -10.72 -11.99
C HIS A 14 8.32 -11.59 -12.00
N ALA A 15 9.48 -11.02 -12.34
CA ALA A 15 10.76 -11.75 -12.31
C ALA A 15 11.09 -12.28 -10.90
N PHE A 16 10.83 -11.48 -9.86
CA PHE A 16 10.97 -11.90 -8.46
C PHE A 16 10.05 -13.08 -8.13
N ALA A 17 8.77 -13.02 -8.51
CA ALA A 17 7.81 -14.09 -8.26
C ALA A 17 8.22 -15.42 -8.94
N VAL A 18 8.74 -15.35 -10.18
CA VAL A 18 9.27 -16.52 -10.90
C VAL A 18 10.50 -17.08 -10.17
N GLY A 19 11.45 -16.21 -9.76
CA GLY A 19 12.63 -16.63 -9.02
C GLY A 19 12.29 -17.29 -7.69
N VAL A 20 11.35 -16.72 -6.94
CA VAL A 20 10.83 -17.31 -5.69
C VAL A 20 10.18 -18.67 -5.96
N HIS A 21 9.39 -18.80 -7.01
CA HIS A 21 8.76 -20.07 -7.38
C HIS A 21 9.80 -21.17 -7.58
N GLN A 22 10.83 -20.90 -8.40
CA GLN A 22 11.92 -21.84 -8.68
C GLN A 22 12.67 -22.26 -7.40
N VAL A 23 12.97 -21.30 -6.53
CA VAL A 23 13.67 -21.58 -5.26
C VAL A 23 12.81 -22.44 -4.34
N CYS A 24 11.51 -22.16 -4.25
CA CYS A 24 10.60 -22.95 -3.43
C CYS A 24 10.42 -24.39 -3.92
N GLU A 25 10.58 -24.66 -5.22
CA GLU A 25 10.58 -26.03 -5.75
C GLU A 25 11.79 -26.85 -5.27
N GLY A 26 12.93 -26.18 -5.05
CA GLY A 26 14.15 -26.79 -4.52
C GLY A 26 14.14 -26.99 -3.00
N MET A 27 13.19 -26.40 -2.26
CA MET A 27 13.14 -26.55 -0.81
C MET A 27 12.76 -27.98 -0.39
N PRO A 28 13.38 -28.53 0.69
CA PRO A 28 13.04 -29.85 1.19
C PRO A 28 11.57 -29.92 1.58
N ARG A 29 10.85 -30.90 1.06
CA ARG A 29 9.38 -31.04 1.25
C ARG A 29 8.95 -31.07 2.72
N ARG A 30 9.75 -31.67 3.59
CA ARG A 30 9.42 -31.82 5.02
C ARG A 30 9.61 -30.50 5.79
N SER A 31 10.78 -29.87 5.69
CA SER A 31 11.11 -28.66 6.44
C SER A 31 10.58 -27.37 5.77
N GLY A 32 10.42 -27.37 4.44
CA GLY A 32 9.89 -26.23 3.69
C GLY A 32 8.37 -26.23 3.51
N ALA A 33 7.67 -27.29 3.99
CA ALA A 33 6.23 -27.49 3.72
C ALA A 33 5.33 -26.30 4.13
N ALA A 34 5.63 -25.67 5.26
CA ALA A 34 4.83 -24.54 5.75
C ALA A 34 5.25 -23.20 5.12
N LEU A 35 6.55 -23.01 4.87
CA LEU A 35 7.10 -21.72 4.45
C LEU A 35 6.99 -21.49 2.93
N ALA A 36 7.31 -22.50 2.11
CA ALA A 36 7.33 -22.37 0.67
C ALA A 36 5.99 -21.89 0.05
N PRO A 37 4.82 -22.39 0.47
CA PRO A 37 3.53 -21.87 0.00
C PRO A 37 3.30 -20.40 0.37
N GLN A 38 3.68 -19.98 1.58
CA GLN A 38 3.50 -18.62 2.04
C GLN A 38 4.40 -17.65 1.27
N LEU A 39 5.67 -18.00 1.10
CA LEU A 39 6.62 -17.21 0.32
C LEU A 39 6.17 -17.07 -1.15
N ARG A 40 5.71 -18.14 -1.79
CA ARG A 40 5.14 -18.09 -3.16
C ARG A 40 3.92 -17.18 -3.22
N LYS A 41 2.99 -17.34 -2.27
CA LYS A 41 1.76 -16.53 -2.22
C LYS A 41 2.09 -15.04 -2.09
N ALA A 42 2.98 -14.68 -1.15
CA ALA A 42 3.41 -13.30 -0.97
C ALA A 42 4.07 -12.72 -2.23
N ALA A 43 4.99 -13.45 -2.87
CA ALA A 43 5.66 -13.01 -4.07
C ALA A 43 4.71 -12.82 -5.27
N LEU A 44 3.79 -13.75 -5.51
CA LEU A 44 2.77 -13.64 -6.55
C LEU A 44 1.81 -12.49 -6.30
N SER A 45 1.44 -12.25 -5.04
CA SER A 45 0.52 -11.18 -4.65
C SER A 45 1.04 -9.80 -5.04
N ILE A 46 2.36 -9.57 -5.07
CA ILE A 46 2.94 -8.28 -5.48
C ILE A 46 2.51 -7.95 -6.92
N SER A 47 2.85 -8.81 -7.87
CA SER A 47 2.57 -8.58 -9.30
C SER A 47 1.08 -8.60 -9.59
N ALA A 48 0.31 -9.47 -8.94
CA ALA A 48 -1.14 -9.56 -9.10
C ALA A 48 -1.86 -8.27 -8.68
N ASN A 49 -1.49 -7.69 -7.53
CA ASN A 49 -2.08 -6.43 -7.07
C ASN A 49 -1.70 -5.24 -7.97
N ILE A 50 -0.50 -5.21 -8.55
CA ILE A 50 -0.15 -4.19 -9.55
C ILE A 50 -1.06 -4.31 -10.78
N VAL A 51 -1.26 -5.52 -11.31
CA VAL A 51 -2.15 -5.78 -12.44
C VAL A 51 -3.56 -5.34 -12.12
N GLU A 52 -4.10 -5.77 -10.97
CA GLU A 52 -5.47 -5.43 -10.57
C GLU A 52 -5.65 -3.92 -10.41
N GLY A 53 -4.69 -3.25 -9.76
CA GLY A 53 -4.73 -1.79 -9.59
C GLY A 53 -4.74 -1.03 -10.91
N THR A 54 -3.94 -1.46 -11.90
CA THR A 54 -3.91 -0.82 -13.23
C THR A 54 -5.18 -1.07 -14.06
N ALA A 55 -5.93 -2.11 -13.75
CA ALA A 55 -7.23 -2.39 -14.38
C ALA A 55 -8.35 -1.50 -13.82
N LYS A 56 -8.17 -0.87 -12.68
CA LYS A 56 -9.19 0.01 -12.07
C LYS A 56 -9.28 1.36 -12.78
N ALA A 57 -10.48 1.94 -12.75
CA ALA A 57 -10.76 3.20 -13.44
C ALA A 57 -10.30 4.44 -12.66
N SER A 58 -9.99 4.32 -11.35
CA SER A 58 -9.69 5.47 -10.49
C SER A 58 -8.31 5.40 -9.85
N GLN A 59 -7.68 6.56 -9.70
CA GLN A 59 -6.38 6.70 -9.03
C GLN A 59 -6.43 6.26 -7.53
N PRO A 60 -7.49 6.56 -6.75
CA PRO A 60 -7.61 6.05 -5.39
C PRO A 60 -7.61 4.52 -5.30
N GLU A 61 -8.28 3.83 -6.23
CA GLU A 61 -8.26 2.37 -6.26
C GLU A 61 -6.89 1.83 -6.68
N LEU A 62 -6.26 2.40 -7.71
CA LEU A 62 -4.88 2.07 -8.06
C LEU A 62 -3.97 2.19 -6.83
N ARG A 63 -4.03 3.33 -6.12
CA ARG A 63 -3.25 3.53 -4.90
C ARG A 63 -3.50 2.44 -3.85
N ARG A 64 -4.76 2.05 -3.64
CA ARG A 64 -5.12 0.99 -2.69
C ARG A 64 -4.43 -0.33 -3.03
N PHE A 65 -4.48 -0.76 -4.28
CA PHE A 65 -3.83 -2.00 -4.72
C PHE A 65 -2.30 -1.93 -4.65
N LEU A 66 -1.70 -0.79 -4.96
CA LEU A 66 -0.26 -0.60 -4.80
C LEU A 66 0.19 -0.69 -3.33
N VAL A 67 -0.63 -0.23 -2.38
CA VAL A 67 -0.37 -0.38 -0.94
C VAL A 67 -0.44 -1.85 -0.53
N ILE A 68 -1.40 -2.63 -1.06
CA ILE A 68 -1.47 -4.08 -0.82
C ILE A 68 -0.24 -4.78 -1.41
N ALA A 69 0.19 -4.41 -2.61
CA ALA A 69 1.42 -4.93 -3.23
C ALA A 69 2.66 -4.64 -2.36
N LEU A 70 2.74 -3.44 -1.78
CA LEU A 70 3.84 -3.05 -0.88
C LEU A 70 3.85 -3.92 0.39
N GLY A 71 2.69 -4.19 0.99
CA GLY A 71 2.54 -5.10 2.12
C GLY A 71 2.99 -6.53 1.76
N SER A 72 2.58 -7.02 0.59
CA SER A 72 2.99 -8.33 0.09
C SER A 72 4.51 -8.45 -0.14
N ALA A 73 5.15 -7.36 -0.59
CA ALA A 73 6.61 -7.34 -0.74
C ALA A 73 7.33 -7.39 0.61
N ALA A 74 6.81 -6.72 1.64
CA ALA A 74 7.35 -6.82 2.99
C ALA A 74 7.15 -8.22 3.60
N GLU A 75 6.00 -8.85 3.35
CA GLU A 75 5.73 -10.24 3.76
C GLU A 75 6.69 -11.22 3.09
N ALA A 76 6.92 -11.08 1.79
CA ALA A 76 7.87 -11.92 1.06
C ALA A 76 9.31 -11.76 1.60
N GLU A 77 9.74 -10.53 1.89
CA GLU A 77 11.04 -10.25 2.51
C GLU A 77 11.17 -10.93 3.89
N TYR A 78 10.14 -10.88 4.72
CA TYR A 78 10.10 -11.58 5.99
C TYR A 78 10.22 -13.10 5.81
N HIS A 79 9.49 -13.69 4.88
CA HIS A 79 9.59 -15.14 4.61
C HIS A 79 10.97 -15.55 4.08
N LEU A 80 11.65 -14.69 3.30
CA LEU A 80 13.05 -14.93 2.89
C LEU A 80 14.00 -14.95 4.09
N LEU A 81 13.79 -14.03 5.07
CA LEU A 81 14.55 -14.04 6.32
C LEU A 81 14.36 -15.35 7.09
N VAL A 82 13.11 -15.80 7.23
CA VAL A 82 12.81 -17.08 7.89
C VAL A 82 13.48 -18.25 7.13
N ALA A 83 13.43 -18.26 5.79
CA ALA A 83 14.04 -19.29 4.99
C ALA A 83 15.58 -19.35 5.19
N ARG A 84 16.24 -18.19 5.29
CA ARG A 84 17.66 -18.10 5.60
C ARG A 84 17.95 -18.64 7.00
N ASP A 85 17.23 -18.16 8.02
CA ASP A 85 17.50 -18.46 9.42
C ASP A 85 17.20 -19.92 9.78
N THR A 86 16.33 -20.56 8.98
CA THR A 86 16.03 -22.01 9.07
C THR A 86 16.88 -22.87 8.12
N ASN A 87 17.88 -22.31 7.46
CA ASN A 87 18.76 -22.99 6.49
C ASN A 87 17.99 -23.66 5.32
N LEU A 88 16.81 -23.12 4.96
CA LEU A 88 16.06 -23.55 3.77
C LEU A 88 16.51 -22.84 2.51
N LEU A 89 17.33 -21.80 2.64
CA LEU A 89 17.83 -20.98 1.56
C LEU A 89 19.32 -20.73 1.76
N ASP A 90 20.12 -20.94 0.73
CA ASP A 90 21.53 -20.62 0.78
C ASP A 90 21.78 -19.09 0.81
N PRO A 91 22.92 -18.63 1.38
CA PRO A 91 23.16 -17.20 1.58
C PRO A 91 23.20 -16.39 0.27
N ARG A 92 23.67 -16.94 -0.83
CA ARG A 92 23.77 -16.21 -2.11
C ARG A 92 22.39 -15.99 -2.71
N THR A 93 21.57 -17.03 -2.71
CA THR A 93 20.17 -16.95 -3.17
C THR A 93 19.35 -16.01 -2.30
N PHE A 94 19.56 -16.05 -0.97
CA PHE A 94 18.92 -15.11 -0.05
C PHE A 94 19.25 -13.66 -0.40
N VAL A 95 20.54 -13.31 -0.52
CA VAL A 95 20.97 -11.94 -0.81
C VAL A 95 20.34 -11.46 -2.11
N LYS A 96 20.41 -12.26 -3.18
CA LYS A 96 19.82 -11.92 -4.48
C LYS A 96 18.34 -11.61 -4.40
N LEU A 97 17.54 -12.46 -3.73
CA LEU A 97 16.10 -12.27 -3.63
C LEU A 97 15.73 -11.13 -2.67
N ALA A 98 16.47 -10.96 -1.57
CA ALA A 98 16.28 -9.86 -0.64
C ALA A 98 16.52 -8.50 -1.30
N GLU A 99 17.59 -8.35 -2.09
CA GLU A 99 17.86 -7.13 -2.86
C GLU A 99 16.75 -6.81 -3.85
N GLN A 100 16.22 -7.82 -4.54
CA GLN A 100 15.08 -7.64 -5.45
C GLN A 100 13.82 -7.19 -4.69
N ALA A 101 13.51 -7.78 -3.54
CA ALA A 101 12.37 -7.38 -2.72
C ALA A 101 12.50 -5.93 -2.24
N VAL A 102 13.68 -5.51 -1.77
CA VAL A 102 13.97 -4.13 -1.35
C VAL A 102 13.80 -3.16 -2.51
N GLU A 103 14.30 -3.50 -3.71
CA GLU A 103 14.15 -2.67 -4.91
C GLU A 103 12.67 -2.49 -5.28
N ILE A 104 11.90 -3.58 -5.30
CA ILE A 104 10.46 -3.54 -5.58
C ILE A 104 9.73 -2.64 -4.57
N ARG A 105 10.03 -2.76 -3.28
CA ARG A 105 9.46 -1.91 -2.23
C ARG A 105 9.74 -0.43 -2.46
N ARG A 106 10.98 -0.07 -2.82
CA ARG A 106 11.35 1.31 -3.16
C ARG A 106 10.57 1.84 -4.36
N MET A 107 10.44 1.02 -5.40
CA MET A 107 9.69 1.39 -6.61
C MET A 107 8.21 1.57 -6.32
N LEU A 108 7.58 0.67 -5.54
CA LEU A 108 6.19 0.78 -5.11
C LEU A 108 5.95 2.04 -4.28
N THR A 109 6.83 2.32 -3.31
CA THR A 109 6.74 3.53 -2.48
C THR A 109 6.79 4.81 -3.34
N GLY A 110 7.71 4.87 -4.31
CA GLY A 110 7.81 6.00 -5.24
C GLY A 110 6.58 6.14 -6.14
N LEU A 111 6.01 5.01 -6.60
CA LEU A 111 4.79 5.02 -7.41
C LEU A 111 3.56 5.46 -6.59
N ILE A 112 3.39 4.93 -5.38
CA ILE A 112 2.32 5.32 -4.46
C ILE A 112 2.37 6.82 -4.18
N LYS A 113 3.56 7.38 -3.93
CA LYS A 113 3.72 8.82 -3.71
C LYS A 113 3.25 9.65 -4.92
N ARG A 114 3.63 9.26 -6.13
CA ARG A 114 3.20 9.95 -7.37
C ARG A 114 1.69 9.88 -7.57
N VAL A 115 1.08 8.70 -7.37
CA VAL A 115 -0.37 8.53 -7.46
C VAL A 115 -1.10 9.37 -6.42
N THR A 116 -0.58 9.46 -5.19
CA THR A 116 -1.16 10.28 -4.12
C THR A 116 -1.16 11.76 -4.50
N ILE A 117 -0.04 12.30 -5.00
CA ILE A 117 0.05 13.69 -5.47
C ILE A 117 -0.98 13.96 -6.57
N SER A 118 -1.10 13.06 -7.55
CA SER A 118 -2.09 13.20 -8.62
C SER A 118 -3.55 13.21 -8.11
N ILE A 119 -3.85 12.46 -7.06
CA ILE A 119 -5.18 12.47 -6.41
C ILE A 119 -5.44 13.83 -5.77
N ASP A 120 -4.46 14.37 -5.04
CA ASP A 120 -4.58 15.64 -4.32
C ASP A 120 -4.77 16.80 -5.31
N GLU A 121 -3.98 16.87 -6.38
CA GLU A 121 -4.09 17.87 -7.44
C GLU A 121 -5.48 17.85 -8.11
N ASN A 122 -5.99 16.66 -8.45
CA ASN A 122 -7.32 16.50 -9.03
C ASN A 122 -8.45 16.89 -8.06
N THR A 123 -8.24 16.69 -6.77
CA THR A 123 -9.21 17.07 -5.72
C THR A 123 -9.26 18.59 -5.55
N VAL A 124 -8.09 19.26 -5.58
CA VAL A 124 -8.00 20.72 -5.49
C VAL A 124 -8.64 21.38 -6.73
N ALA A 125 -8.32 20.85 -7.94
CA ALA A 125 -8.86 21.38 -9.19
C ALA A 125 -10.41 21.25 -9.30
N ARG A 126 -11.02 20.28 -8.60
CA ARG A 126 -12.47 20.05 -8.58
C ARG A 126 -13.23 20.84 -7.51
N ARG A 127 -12.53 21.54 -6.60
CA ARG A 127 -13.22 22.42 -5.64
C ARG A 127 -13.85 23.57 -6.42
N PRO A 128 -15.20 23.74 -6.35
CA PRO A 128 -15.83 24.93 -6.92
C PRO A 128 -15.20 26.15 -6.25
N SER A 129 -14.84 27.17 -7.05
CA SER A 129 -14.46 28.47 -6.52
C SER A 129 -15.61 28.96 -5.65
N VAL A 130 -15.39 29.02 -4.34
CA VAL A 130 -16.36 29.65 -3.43
C VAL A 130 -16.49 31.09 -3.93
N PRO A 131 -17.69 31.56 -4.36
CA PRO A 131 -17.86 32.97 -4.69
C PRO A 131 -17.43 33.76 -3.45
N ASN A 132 -16.59 34.77 -3.70
CA ASN A 132 -16.13 35.70 -2.66
C ASN A 132 -17.35 36.36 -1.99
N GLN A 133 -17.91 35.69 -0.98
CA GLN A 133 -18.94 36.32 -0.17
C GLN A 133 -18.22 37.41 0.63
N PRO A 134 -18.64 38.67 0.49
CA PRO A 134 -18.11 39.73 1.35
C PRO A 134 -18.37 39.32 2.81
N PRO A 135 -17.46 39.63 3.73
CA PRO A 135 -17.65 39.31 5.13
C PRO A 135 -18.96 39.91 5.60
N THR A 136 -19.94 39.07 5.96
CA THR A 136 -21.15 39.51 6.64
C THR A 136 -20.74 39.95 8.03
N ASN A 137 -20.40 41.25 8.13
CA ASN A 137 -20.11 41.94 9.37
C ASN A 137 -21.45 42.18 10.11
N SER A 138 -22.07 41.11 10.59
CA SER A 138 -23.12 41.18 11.58
C SER A 138 -22.55 40.72 12.89
N PRO A 139 -22.43 41.58 13.90
CA PRO A 139 -22.05 41.15 15.22
C PRO A 139 -23.12 40.18 15.73
N ARG A 140 -22.76 38.89 15.86
CA ARG A 140 -23.59 37.92 16.55
C ARG A 140 -23.61 38.35 18.02
N THR A 141 -24.66 39.02 18.45
CA THR A 141 -24.96 39.15 19.87
C THR A 141 -25.15 37.72 20.42
N PRO A 142 -24.39 37.29 21.43
CA PRO A 142 -24.65 36.02 22.06
C PRO A 142 -26.01 36.06 22.72
N HIS A 143 -26.98 35.33 22.19
CA HIS A 143 -28.25 35.08 22.86
C HIS A 143 -27.99 34.03 23.95
N TRP A 144 -27.61 34.53 25.13
CA TRP A 144 -27.54 33.72 26.32
C TRP A 144 -28.95 33.58 26.90
N PRO A 145 -29.51 32.37 27.10
CA PRO A 145 -30.82 32.24 27.74
C PRO A 145 -30.70 32.75 29.18
N ALA A 146 -31.58 33.70 29.50
CA ALA A 146 -31.72 34.18 30.86
C ALA A 146 -32.02 33.00 31.80
N THR A 147 -31.25 32.91 32.86
CA THR A 147 -31.44 32.20 34.14
C THR A 147 -32.46 31.06 34.17
N ASN A 148 -31.95 29.85 34.38
CA ASN A 148 -32.77 28.69 34.72
C ASN A 148 -33.28 28.81 36.18
N PRO A 149 -34.64 28.94 36.42
CA PRO A 149 -35.18 29.16 37.77
C PRO A 149 -35.28 27.91 38.66
N LYS A 150 -34.51 26.85 38.36
CA LYS A 150 -34.60 25.58 39.11
C LYS A 150 -33.40 25.24 40.00
N LEU A 151 -32.58 26.24 40.40
CA LEU A 151 -31.47 26.01 41.32
C LEU A 151 -31.59 26.68 42.69
N GLU A 152 -32.82 27.09 43.09
CA GLU A 152 -33.04 27.68 44.41
C GLU A 152 -33.60 26.72 45.47
N ASN A 153 -33.37 25.43 45.41
CA ASN A 153 -33.78 24.53 46.49
C ASN A 153 -32.77 23.41 46.67
N PHE A 154 -31.60 23.72 47.22
CA PHE A 154 -30.78 22.80 48.01
C PHE A 154 -30.17 23.58 49.18
N ASN A 155 -30.89 23.52 50.29
CA ASN A 155 -30.38 23.78 51.63
C ASN A 155 -30.33 22.43 52.36
#